data_071e7599d5184fe9d341ddb94d9783e7
#
_entry.id   071e7599d5184fe9d341ddb94d9783e7
#
_cell.length_a   1.000
_cell.length_b   1.000
_cell.length_c   1.000
_cell.angle_alpha   90.00
_cell.angle_beta   90.00
_cell.angle_gamma   90.00
#
_symmetry.space_group_name_H-M   'P 1'
#
loop_
_entity.id
_entity.type
_entity.pdbx_description
1 polymer ?
#
loop_
_entity_poly.entity_id
_entity_poly.type
_entity_poly.pdbx_seq_one_letter_code
_entity_poly.pdbx_strand_id
1 'polypeptide(L)'
;MYSIKRIAVAACIIFSSFALRAQVVDSAHLLIQYVPKLNNATKINDQAVIIDTLQEHVTYSYEISPQKPEISFNPSEIKVSKLDPEVKEVLYRNYIKVGFGYPITPLAELAMHNCQSTKYSYGLNFHHFSSWAEPIGKVQKQYAYAPTSDTRVPLFFNRFFRTQTLYSSVGYNHELANLYGYNRNWGIPQYYYEKEYRDSIRNSFHHVKAEVGIRSNYTTEDKKFKEDVKLKYDFIHTYWKDMEHDLGLRAILAYDDRFLKISGYQHYQLDIDFDFYHNQWGDSVLMSSHNNRLGPRNSDSYKVEFRPTMNFTIKEYHLLLGVGVPVVVANHTAKCPIYPIAELQMGLIRGILSVYVGVDGKSEYNSLKNLLYENPYVKPQLDSLKFTRSQISLYGGVKGNLVKKLNYHISARYAYVKDYPFFVLDRRSLLKNQFDVMYADKGSTLNVCANLSWEAINHLYLNLNANYWGYYFTDIEHPWYKPTWGIGFDGKYILKEKFIFNLNANVAFGRWAMSPVTAVDSMGNTYIRTYEAINDLQKDSQGNRLMKPILNFGLGFEYLITKQLTAFFEVNNVGCQYASTYYNFNNFGINALVGVSYSFGNEPLKPVKKKKTIE
;
A
#
# COMPACT_ATOMS: atom_id res chain seq x y z
N MET A 1 26.57 -7.45 -21.90
CA MET A 1 25.81 -6.54 -22.79
C MET A 1 25.08 -7.22 -23.95
N TYR A 2 25.50 -8.40 -24.43
CA TYR A 2 24.85 -9.10 -25.57
C TYR A 2 23.54 -9.85 -25.21
N SER A 3 23.36 -10.23 -23.96
CA SER A 3 22.19 -11.03 -23.51
C SER A 3 20.90 -10.18 -23.34
N ILE A 4 21.04 -8.93 -22.92
CA ILE A 4 19.89 -8.02 -22.68
C ILE A 4 19.23 -7.59 -24.00
N LYS A 5 20.03 -7.40 -25.06
CA LYS A 5 19.50 -7.08 -26.40
C LYS A 5 18.66 -8.22 -27.00
N ARG A 6 18.99 -9.47 -26.70
CA ARG A 6 18.23 -10.64 -27.18
C ARG A 6 16.91 -10.79 -26.42
N ILE A 7 16.85 -10.47 -25.14
CA ILE A 7 15.62 -10.51 -24.33
C ILE A 7 14.67 -9.37 -24.76
N ALA A 8 15.18 -8.17 -25.03
CA ALA A 8 14.38 -7.05 -25.52
C ALA A 8 13.80 -7.31 -26.91
N VAL A 9 14.56 -7.94 -27.81
CA VAL A 9 14.09 -8.33 -29.15
C VAL A 9 13.07 -9.45 -29.07
N ALA A 10 13.26 -10.44 -28.20
CA ALA A 10 12.28 -11.51 -27.98
C ALA A 10 10.96 -10.98 -27.39
N ALA A 11 11.03 -10.03 -26.46
CA ALA A 11 9.86 -9.36 -25.92
C ALA A 11 9.10 -8.54 -26.99
N CYS A 12 9.81 -7.84 -27.86
CA CYS A 12 9.19 -7.10 -28.97
C CYS A 12 8.54 -8.05 -30.01
N ILE A 13 9.11 -9.21 -30.28
CA ILE A 13 8.55 -10.21 -31.21
C ILE A 13 7.30 -10.87 -30.61
N ILE A 14 7.27 -11.14 -29.30
CA ILE A 14 6.09 -11.67 -28.61
C ILE A 14 4.97 -10.62 -28.59
N PHE A 15 5.27 -9.34 -28.40
CA PHE A 15 4.28 -8.27 -28.45
C PHE A 15 3.74 -8.03 -29.87
N SER A 16 4.55 -8.16 -30.92
CA SER A 16 4.11 -7.96 -32.30
C SER A 16 3.22 -9.09 -32.83
N SER A 17 3.33 -10.31 -32.29
CA SER A 17 2.46 -11.44 -32.66
C SER A 17 1.03 -11.36 -32.08
N PHE A 18 0.83 -10.57 -31.01
CA PHE A 18 -0.50 -10.31 -30.46
C PHE A 18 -1.26 -9.14 -31.13
N ALA A 19 -0.57 -8.29 -31.89
CA ALA A 19 -1.16 -7.12 -32.54
C ALA A 19 -1.96 -7.43 -33.83
N LEU A 20 -1.96 -8.67 -34.33
CA LEU A 20 -2.51 -9.02 -35.63
C LEU A 20 -3.93 -9.62 -35.63
N ARG A 21 -4.65 -9.59 -34.51
CA ARG A 21 -6.07 -10.01 -34.46
C ARG A 21 -6.97 -9.09 -33.62
N ALA A 22 -6.95 -7.81 -33.87
CA ALA A 22 -7.98 -6.91 -33.35
C ALA A 22 -8.94 -6.53 -34.49
N GLN A 23 -10.02 -7.25 -34.65
CA GLN A 23 -11.19 -6.74 -35.39
C GLN A 23 -11.83 -5.64 -34.54
N VAL A 24 -11.84 -4.45 -35.09
CA VAL A 24 -12.57 -3.30 -34.54
C VAL A 24 -14.07 -3.61 -34.64
N VAL A 25 -14.71 -3.91 -33.52
CA VAL A 25 -16.16 -3.84 -33.38
C VAL A 25 -16.49 -2.56 -32.67
N ASP A 26 -16.96 -1.60 -33.45
CA ASP A 26 -17.45 -0.32 -32.95
C ASP A 26 -18.78 -0.54 -32.23
N SER A 27 -18.78 -0.60 -30.91
CA SER A 27 -20.00 -0.66 -30.11
C SER A 27 -19.87 0.25 -28.88
N ALA A 28 -20.54 1.40 -28.96
CA ALA A 28 -20.78 2.25 -27.82
C ALA A 28 -21.73 1.52 -26.84
N HIS A 29 -21.20 0.98 -25.74
CA HIS A 29 -22.02 0.42 -24.68
C HIS A 29 -22.21 1.41 -23.53
N LEU A 30 -23.36 2.05 -23.51
CA LEU A 30 -23.98 2.55 -22.28
C LEU A 30 -24.28 1.34 -21.38
N LEU A 31 -23.63 1.24 -20.23
CA LEU A 31 -23.94 0.24 -19.22
C LEU A 31 -25.28 0.59 -18.53
N ILE A 32 -26.37 0.26 -19.19
CA ILE A 32 -27.67 0.09 -18.55
C ILE A 32 -27.85 -1.41 -18.46
N GLN A 33 -27.91 -1.93 -17.23
CA GLN A 33 -28.30 -3.31 -16.99
C GLN A 33 -29.79 -3.47 -17.30
N TYR A 34 -30.10 -3.65 -18.59
CA TYR A 34 -31.44 -3.94 -19.05
C TYR A 34 -31.62 -5.46 -19.07
N VAL A 35 -32.45 -5.99 -18.19
CA VAL A 35 -32.92 -7.38 -18.27
C VAL A 35 -34.18 -7.37 -19.12
N PRO A 36 -34.14 -7.81 -20.39
CA PRO A 36 -35.33 -7.90 -21.20
C PRO A 36 -36.23 -9.01 -20.68
N LYS A 37 -37.43 -8.65 -20.21
CA LYS A 37 -38.52 -9.62 -20.08
C LYS A 37 -39.11 -9.82 -21.47
N LEU A 38 -38.84 -10.98 -22.06
CA LEU A 38 -39.55 -11.42 -23.26
C LEU A 38 -41.00 -11.73 -22.88
N ASN A 39 -41.93 -10.88 -23.26
CA ASN A 39 -43.32 -11.27 -23.31
C ASN A 39 -43.49 -12.24 -24.50
N ASN A 40 -44.18 -13.35 -24.27
CA ASN A 40 -44.53 -14.32 -25.31
C ASN A 40 -45.28 -13.59 -26.43
N ALA A 41 -44.61 -13.35 -27.55
CA ALA A 41 -45.27 -12.89 -28.77
C ALA A 41 -45.90 -14.10 -29.44
N THR A 42 -47.22 -14.17 -29.49
CA THR A 42 -47.95 -15.11 -30.29
C THR A 42 -47.86 -14.66 -31.75
N LYS A 43 -47.34 -15.55 -32.60
CA LYS A 43 -47.25 -15.33 -34.04
C LYS A 43 -48.69 -15.32 -34.64
N ILE A 44 -49.14 -14.19 -35.13
CA ILE A 44 -50.39 -14.07 -35.86
C ILE A 44 -50.14 -14.65 -37.26
N ASN A 45 -50.74 -15.81 -37.52
CA ASN A 45 -50.77 -16.48 -38.81
C ASN A 45 -52.08 -16.07 -39.52
N ASP A 46 -52.14 -14.85 -40.02
CA ASP A 46 -53.19 -14.50 -40.99
C ASP A 46 -52.57 -14.54 -42.40
N GLN A 47 -53.01 -15.45 -43.22
CA GLN A 47 -52.74 -15.45 -44.63
C GLN A 47 -53.60 -14.39 -45.30
N ALA A 48 -52.98 -13.46 -45.98
CA ALA A 48 -53.68 -12.48 -46.81
C ALA A 48 -54.40 -13.18 -47.96
N VAL A 49 -55.71 -13.13 -47.93
CA VAL A 49 -56.53 -13.57 -49.05
C VAL A 49 -56.61 -12.40 -50.05
N ILE A 50 -55.99 -12.53 -51.21
CA ILE A 50 -56.10 -11.59 -52.32
C ILE A 50 -57.41 -11.88 -53.01
N ILE A 51 -58.38 -11.00 -52.87
CA ILE A 51 -59.61 -10.99 -53.67
C ILE A 51 -59.34 -10.04 -54.85
N ASP A 52 -59.17 -10.62 -56.03
CA ASP A 52 -59.01 -9.89 -57.28
C ASP A 52 -60.35 -9.35 -57.72
N THR A 53 -60.50 -8.02 -57.67
CA THR A 53 -61.69 -7.32 -58.17
C THR A 53 -61.31 -6.33 -59.26
N LEU A 54 -61.71 -6.67 -60.50
CA LEU A 54 -61.97 -5.86 -61.64
C LEU A 54 -61.32 -4.46 -61.71
N GLN A 55 -60.50 -4.27 -62.74
CA GLN A 55 -59.94 -2.99 -63.16
C GLN A 55 -61.03 -2.06 -63.66
N GLU A 56 -61.39 -1.08 -62.89
CA GLU A 56 -62.01 0.13 -63.40
C GLU A 56 -60.95 1.21 -63.74
N HIS A 57 -60.85 1.61 -64.97
CA HIS A 57 -60.03 2.76 -65.38
C HIS A 57 -60.70 4.02 -64.91
N VAL A 58 -60.31 4.51 -63.73
CA VAL A 58 -60.72 5.82 -63.23
C VAL A 58 -59.65 6.84 -63.63
N THR A 59 -59.98 7.79 -64.47
CA THR A 59 -59.13 8.97 -64.80
C THR A 59 -59.26 9.96 -63.67
N TYR A 60 -58.23 10.05 -62.81
CA TYR A 60 -58.21 11.05 -61.77
C TYR A 60 -57.58 12.33 -62.22
N SER A 61 -58.34 13.47 -62.20
CA SER A 61 -57.79 14.80 -62.25
C SER A 61 -57.44 15.26 -60.83
N TYR A 62 -56.17 15.48 -60.60
CA TYR A 62 -55.73 15.97 -59.29
C TYR A 62 -55.64 17.49 -59.29
N GLU A 63 -56.51 18.12 -58.52
CA GLU A 63 -56.34 19.52 -58.14
C GLU A 63 -55.51 19.55 -56.86
N ILE A 64 -54.23 19.94 -56.95
CA ILE A 64 -53.36 20.06 -55.81
C ILE A 64 -53.69 21.37 -55.11
N SER A 65 -54.51 21.29 -54.09
CA SER A 65 -54.70 22.36 -53.11
C SER A 65 -53.63 22.27 -52.06
N PRO A 66 -52.66 23.20 -51.96
CA PRO A 66 -51.64 23.16 -50.93
C PRO A 66 -52.23 23.53 -49.57
N GLN A 67 -52.72 22.55 -48.84
CA GLN A 67 -53.04 22.74 -47.45
C GLN A 67 -51.73 22.54 -46.61
N LYS A 68 -51.28 23.58 -45.95
CA LYS A 68 -50.26 23.45 -44.90
C LYS A 68 -50.91 22.69 -43.75
N PRO A 69 -50.50 21.47 -43.46
CA PRO A 69 -50.94 20.81 -42.21
C PRO A 69 -50.35 21.59 -41.05
N GLU A 70 -51.13 22.19 -40.20
CA GLU A 70 -50.71 22.62 -38.89
C GLU A 70 -50.52 21.34 -38.03
N ILE A 71 -49.29 20.83 -38.05
CA ILE A 71 -48.92 19.74 -37.16
C ILE A 71 -48.60 20.36 -35.81
N SER A 72 -49.59 20.45 -34.93
CA SER A 72 -49.35 20.71 -33.53
C SER A 72 -48.79 19.41 -32.90
N PHE A 73 -47.49 19.30 -32.89
CA PHE A 73 -46.83 18.23 -32.17
C PHE A 73 -46.78 18.62 -30.69
N ASN A 74 -47.74 18.14 -29.91
CA ASN A 74 -47.62 18.14 -28.47
C ASN A 74 -46.82 16.90 -28.05
N PRO A 75 -45.51 17.04 -27.74
CA PRO A 75 -44.78 15.89 -27.21
C PRO A 75 -45.45 15.49 -25.91
N SER A 76 -45.95 14.26 -25.82
CA SER A 76 -46.42 13.70 -24.57
C SER A 76 -45.24 13.74 -23.59
N GLU A 77 -45.44 14.33 -22.42
CA GLU A 77 -44.42 14.34 -21.35
C GLU A 77 -43.93 12.93 -21.15
N ILE A 78 -42.61 12.73 -21.35
CA ILE A 78 -41.96 11.45 -21.03
C ILE A 78 -42.15 11.25 -19.54
N LYS A 79 -43.03 10.34 -19.15
CA LYS A 79 -43.16 9.95 -17.75
C LYS A 79 -41.81 9.43 -17.32
N VAL A 80 -41.18 10.18 -16.40
CA VAL A 80 -39.92 9.75 -15.77
C VAL A 80 -40.16 8.34 -15.20
N SER A 81 -39.46 7.36 -15.76
CA SER A 81 -39.46 6.01 -15.25
C SER A 81 -39.06 6.10 -13.78
N LYS A 82 -39.95 5.71 -12.88
CA LYS A 82 -39.58 5.54 -11.48
C LYS A 82 -38.62 4.36 -11.46
N LEU A 83 -37.30 4.67 -11.40
CA LEU A 83 -36.32 3.69 -10.99
C LEU A 83 -36.74 3.19 -9.61
N ASP A 84 -36.98 1.89 -9.50
CA ASP A 84 -37.11 1.29 -8.19
C ASP A 84 -35.86 1.65 -7.38
N PRO A 85 -36.03 2.21 -6.17
CA PRO A 85 -34.86 2.60 -5.39
C PRO A 85 -34.02 1.35 -5.18
N GLU A 86 -32.76 1.44 -5.60
CA GLU A 86 -31.75 0.40 -5.36
C GLU A 86 -31.84 0.00 -3.88
N VAL A 87 -32.02 -1.28 -3.60
CA VAL A 87 -32.10 -1.78 -2.24
C VAL A 87 -30.77 -1.44 -1.57
N LYS A 88 -30.75 -0.42 -0.75
CA LYS A 88 -29.55 -0.01 -0.03
C LYS A 88 -29.11 -1.15 0.87
N GLU A 89 -27.89 -1.61 0.66
CA GLU A 89 -27.30 -2.59 1.56
C GLU A 89 -27.30 -2.05 2.99
N VAL A 90 -27.58 -2.94 3.91
CA VAL A 90 -27.58 -2.63 5.34
C VAL A 90 -26.13 -2.50 5.79
N LEU A 91 -25.70 -1.29 6.08
CA LEU A 91 -24.37 -1.01 6.60
C LEU A 91 -24.40 -0.98 8.13
N TYR A 92 -23.60 -1.82 8.76
CA TYR A 92 -23.39 -1.82 10.20
C TYR A 92 -22.35 -0.77 10.59
N ARG A 93 -22.60 -0.08 11.72
CA ARG A 93 -21.70 0.97 12.22
C ARG A 93 -20.58 0.43 13.09
N ASN A 94 -20.82 -0.68 13.72
CA ASN A 94 -19.92 -1.24 14.71
C ASN A 94 -19.58 -2.67 14.33
N TYR A 95 -18.35 -3.05 14.63
CA TYR A 95 -17.80 -4.35 14.34
C TYR A 95 -16.88 -4.77 15.48
N ILE A 96 -17.04 -5.99 15.96
CA ILE A 96 -16.14 -6.63 16.93
C ILE A 96 -15.68 -7.95 16.33
N LYS A 97 -14.38 -8.22 16.38
CA LYS A 97 -13.79 -9.51 16.02
C LYS A 97 -12.89 -9.96 17.16
N VAL A 98 -13.08 -11.18 17.63
CA VAL A 98 -12.25 -11.80 18.66
C VAL A 98 -11.82 -13.18 18.19
N GLY A 99 -10.58 -13.50 18.46
CA GLY A 99 -9.99 -14.78 18.06
C GLY A 99 -8.93 -15.23 19.02
N PHE A 100 -8.67 -16.51 19.00
CA PHE A 100 -7.59 -17.14 19.75
C PHE A 100 -6.97 -18.25 18.90
N GLY A 101 -5.67 -18.46 19.05
CA GLY A 101 -4.98 -19.38 18.17
C GLY A 101 -3.81 -20.11 18.77
N TYR A 102 -3.19 -20.93 17.91
CA TYR A 102 -1.94 -21.64 18.17
C TYR A 102 -0.81 -21.08 17.28
N PRO A 103 0.38 -20.80 17.82
CA PRO A 103 0.69 -20.72 19.24
C PRO A 103 -0.18 -19.68 19.95
N ILE A 104 -0.14 -19.54 21.27
CA ILE A 104 -1.02 -18.64 22.02
C ILE A 104 -1.06 -17.25 21.36
N THR A 105 -2.13 -16.98 20.61
CA THR A 105 -2.28 -15.77 19.77
C THR A 105 -3.68 -15.18 19.97
N PRO A 106 -3.89 -14.34 20.99
CA PRO A 106 -5.13 -13.58 21.12
C PRO A 106 -5.19 -12.49 20.04
N LEU A 107 -6.37 -12.36 19.43
CA LEU A 107 -6.78 -11.31 18.51
C LEU A 107 -8.01 -10.59 19.06
N ALA A 108 -8.00 -9.26 19.05
CA ALA A 108 -9.18 -8.45 19.34
C ALA A 108 -9.22 -7.23 18.40
N GLU A 109 -10.34 -7.07 17.73
CA GLU A 109 -10.59 -5.91 16.87
C GLU A 109 -11.93 -5.29 17.23
N LEU A 110 -11.98 -3.97 17.24
CA LEU A 110 -13.20 -3.19 17.41
C LEU A 110 -13.19 -2.04 16.41
N ALA A 111 -14.28 -1.87 15.69
CA ALA A 111 -14.51 -0.69 14.87
C ALA A 111 -15.86 -0.06 15.21
N MET A 112 -15.85 1.22 15.49
CA MET A 112 -17.05 2.00 15.81
C MET A 112 -17.02 3.28 14.98
N HIS A 113 -18.01 3.46 14.10
CA HIS A 113 -18.02 4.59 13.18
C HIS A 113 -19.39 5.25 13.11
N ASN A 114 -19.40 6.56 12.96
CA ASN A 114 -20.56 7.32 12.55
C ASN A 114 -20.26 8.14 11.31
N CYS A 115 -20.51 7.56 10.13
CA CYS A 115 -20.29 8.18 8.84
C CYS A 115 -21.58 8.60 8.12
N GLN A 116 -22.74 8.54 8.77
CA GLN A 116 -24.06 8.83 8.17
C GLN A 116 -24.48 10.30 8.33
N SER A 117 -23.82 11.07 9.18
CA SER A 117 -24.13 12.49 9.34
C SER A 117 -23.56 13.32 8.20
N THR A 118 -24.34 14.25 7.68
CA THR A 118 -23.88 15.23 6.69
C THR A 118 -23.05 16.35 7.30
N LYS A 119 -22.98 16.45 8.63
CA LYS A 119 -22.29 17.53 9.34
C LYS A 119 -20.97 17.09 9.91
N TYR A 120 -20.84 15.83 10.34
CA TYR A 120 -19.63 15.30 10.95
C TYR A 120 -19.54 13.78 10.75
N SER A 121 -18.33 13.26 10.75
CA SER A 121 -18.06 11.83 10.89
C SER A 121 -16.97 11.60 11.92
N TYR A 122 -17.06 10.52 12.64
CA TYR A 122 -16.05 10.09 13.60
C TYR A 122 -15.96 8.58 13.67
N GLY A 123 -14.83 8.09 14.10
CA GLY A 123 -14.63 6.67 14.30
C GLY A 123 -13.47 6.36 15.22
N LEU A 124 -13.57 5.20 15.83
CA LEU A 124 -12.56 4.54 16.65
C LEU A 124 -12.34 3.16 16.06
N ASN A 125 -11.07 2.83 15.79
CA ASN A 125 -10.68 1.46 15.57
C ASN A 125 -9.74 1.04 16.69
N PHE A 126 -9.82 -0.21 17.09
CA PHE A 126 -8.90 -0.87 18.00
C PHE A 126 -8.49 -2.19 17.37
N HIS A 127 -7.21 -2.44 17.32
CA HIS A 127 -6.65 -3.71 16.88
C HIS A 127 -5.59 -4.14 17.89
N HIS A 128 -5.69 -5.36 18.36
CA HIS A 128 -4.69 -6.00 19.19
C HIS A 128 -4.45 -7.42 18.70
N PHE A 129 -3.19 -7.70 18.39
CA PHE A 129 -2.71 -9.03 18.07
C PHE A 129 -1.44 -9.29 18.85
N SER A 130 -1.36 -10.40 19.56
CA SER A 130 -0.12 -10.80 20.22
C SER A 130 0.15 -12.28 20.03
N SER A 131 1.41 -12.67 20.11
CA SER A 131 1.83 -14.05 20.04
C SER A 131 2.85 -14.32 21.16
N TRP A 132 2.56 -15.31 21.98
CA TRP A 132 3.42 -15.73 23.10
C TRP A 132 4.03 -17.08 22.76
N ALA A 133 4.60 -17.17 21.58
CA ALA A 133 5.20 -18.38 21.07
C ALA A 133 6.70 -18.41 21.30
N GLU A 134 7.19 -19.59 21.53
CA GLU A 134 8.59 -19.90 21.28
C GLU A 134 8.73 -20.33 19.81
N PRO A 135 9.75 -19.85 19.07
CA PRO A 135 9.99 -20.35 17.72
C PRO A 135 10.16 -21.88 17.77
N ILE A 136 9.31 -22.65 17.07
CA ILE A 136 9.30 -24.12 17.13
C ILE A 136 10.20 -24.71 16.03
N GLY A 137 11.19 -25.54 16.38
CA GLY A 137 12.04 -26.29 15.46
C GLY A 137 13.26 -26.91 16.12
N LYS A 138 13.94 -27.84 15.45
CA LYS A 138 15.09 -28.57 16.03
C LYS A 138 16.22 -27.65 16.50
N VAL A 139 16.41 -26.52 15.86
CA VAL A 139 17.41 -25.51 16.19
C VAL A 139 16.91 -24.52 17.22
N GLN A 140 15.64 -24.39 17.37
CA GLN A 140 14.93 -23.38 18.15
C GLN A 140 14.97 -23.64 19.66
N LYS A 141 15.26 -24.83 20.11
CA LYS A 141 15.63 -25.08 21.51
C LYS A 141 16.81 -24.20 21.96
N GLN A 142 17.48 -23.56 21.02
CA GLN A 142 18.58 -22.64 21.25
C GLN A 142 18.17 -21.17 21.36
N TYR A 143 16.93 -20.80 21.00
CA TYR A 143 16.47 -19.41 21.02
C TYR A 143 15.68 -19.08 22.28
N ALA A 144 15.73 -17.81 22.65
CA ALA A 144 14.94 -17.29 23.75
C ALA A 144 13.46 -17.16 23.38
N TYR A 145 12.64 -17.05 24.41
CA TYR A 145 11.23 -16.70 24.29
C TYR A 145 11.04 -15.42 23.47
N ALA A 146 10.20 -15.45 22.46
CA ALA A 146 10.03 -14.39 21.45
C ALA A 146 8.59 -13.86 21.42
N PRO A 147 8.03 -13.29 22.50
CA PRO A 147 6.72 -12.68 22.44
C PRO A 147 6.71 -11.50 21.49
N THR A 148 5.63 -11.37 20.75
CA THR A 148 5.33 -10.21 19.91
C THR A 148 3.96 -9.66 20.27
N SER A 149 3.79 -8.35 20.14
CA SER A 149 2.50 -7.70 20.34
C SER A 149 2.40 -6.48 19.43
N ASP A 150 1.25 -6.34 18.79
CA ASP A 150 0.91 -5.19 17.98
C ASP A 150 -0.45 -4.66 18.43
N THR A 151 -0.48 -3.44 18.94
CA THR A 151 -1.71 -2.78 19.39
C THR A 151 -1.84 -1.44 18.68
N ARG A 152 -2.97 -1.20 18.02
CA ARG A 152 -3.24 0.02 17.25
C ARG A 152 -4.60 0.58 17.62
N VAL A 153 -4.64 1.88 17.89
CA VAL A 153 -5.85 2.62 18.28
C VAL A 153 -5.96 3.92 17.49
N PRO A 154 -6.33 3.88 16.21
CA PRO A 154 -6.63 5.10 15.47
C PRO A 154 -8.04 5.63 15.80
N LEU A 155 -8.11 6.94 15.98
CA LEU A 155 -9.30 7.76 16.14
C LEU A 155 -9.35 8.78 15.03
N PHE A 156 -10.52 9.09 14.50
CA PHE A 156 -10.68 10.21 13.59
C PHE A 156 -11.94 11.00 13.87
N PHE A 157 -11.91 12.28 13.52
CA PHE A 157 -13.06 13.17 13.55
C PHE A 157 -13.01 14.12 12.37
N ASN A 158 -14.10 14.21 11.59
CA ASN A 158 -14.27 15.14 10.50
C ASN A 158 -15.50 16.00 10.71
N ARG A 159 -15.37 17.29 10.41
CA ARG A 159 -16.46 18.25 10.40
C ARG A 159 -16.65 18.78 8.99
N PHE A 160 -17.84 18.57 8.44
CA PHE A 160 -18.18 19.02 7.08
C PHE A 160 -18.83 20.40 7.15
N PHE A 161 -18.21 21.39 6.55
CA PHE A 161 -18.78 22.70 6.27
C PHE A 161 -19.25 22.76 4.81
N ARG A 162 -19.88 23.85 4.42
CA ARG A 162 -20.40 23.99 3.05
C ARG A 162 -19.28 23.94 2.00
N THR A 163 -18.16 24.57 2.25
CA THR A 163 -17.05 24.71 1.28
C THR A 163 -15.76 24.02 1.69
N GLN A 164 -15.67 23.61 2.93
CA GLN A 164 -14.45 23.03 3.52
C GLN A 164 -14.78 21.86 4.43
N THR A 165 -13.80 21.01 4.66
CA THR A 165 -13.85 19.93 5.64
C THR A 165 -12.67 20.07 6.59
N LEU A 166 -12.95 20.24 7.88
CA LEU A 166 -11.97 20.06 8.93
C LEU A 166 -11.84 18.58 9.22
N TYR A 167 -10.65 18.03 9.14
CA TYR A 167 -10.37 16.64 9.48
C TYR A 167 -9.29 16.55 10.55
N SER A 168 -9.43 15.58 11.42
CA SER A 168 -8.44 15.31 12.47
C SER A 168 -8.35 13.81 12.74
N SER A 169 -7.17 13.36 13.08
CA SER A 169 -6.94 11.99 13.53
C SER A 169 -5.90 11.94 14.63
N VAL A 170 -6.07 10.99 15.55
CA VAL A 170 -5.09 10.64 16.57
C VAL A 170 -4.93 9.14 16.56
N GLY A 171 -3.71 8.66 16.50
CA GLY A 171 -3.40 7.24 16.51
C GLY A 171 -2.40 6.93 17.61
N TYR A 172 -2.58 5.79 18.26
CA TYR A 172 -1.60 5.21 19.17
C TYR A 172 -1.27 3.80 18.70
N ASN A 173 0.03 3.52 18.56
CA ASN A 173 0.54 2.19 18.25
C ASN A 173 1.54 1.77 19.32
N HIS A 174 1.45 0.53 19.75
CA HIS A 174 2.44 -0.12 20.61
C HIS A 174 2.86 -1.41 19.95
N GLU A 175 4.16 -1.58 19.77
CA GLU A 175 4.76 -2.77 19.20
C GLU A 175 5.81 -3.34 20.16
N LEU A 176 5.75 -4.65 20.37
CA LEU A 176 6.71 -5.44 21.14
C LEU A 176 7.35 -6.45 20.20
N ALA A 177 8.67 -6.41 20.09
CA ALA A 177 9.46 -7.35 19.30
C ALA A 177 10.77 -7.64 20.02
N ASN A 178 10.84 -8.76 20.73
CA ASN A 178 12.01 -9.11 21.54
C ASN A 178 13.24 -9.40 20.68
N LEU A 179 14.42 -9.08 21.20
CA LEU A 179 15.73 -9.32 20.58
C LEU A 179 16.17 -10.78 20.75
N TYR A 180 15.36 -11.74 20.28
CA TYR A 180 15.55 -13.18 20.47
C TYR A 180 16.58 -13.84 19.54
N GLY A 181 17.13 -13.08 18.58
CA GLY A 181 17.98 -13.59 17.49
C GLY A 181 19.43 -13.91 17.90
N TYR A 182 19.69 -14.35 19.12
CA TYR A 182 21.03 -14.76 19.55
C TYR A 182 21.18 -16.29 19.54
N ASN A 183 22.43 -16.78 19.43
CA ASN A 183 22.74 -18.19 19.37
C ASN A 183 23.57 -18.60 20.60
N ARG A 184 23.09 -19.61 21.32
CA ARG A 184 23.76 -20.16 22.52
C ARG A 184 25.17 -20.67 22.27
N ASN A 185 25.44 -21.13 21.05
CA ASN A 185 26.76 -21.66 20.68
C ASN A 185 27.85 -20.58 20.56
N TRP A 186 27.52 -19.32 20.79
CA TRP A 186 28.46 -18.20 20.66
C TRP A 186 29.29 -17.94 21.91
N GLY A 187 29.25 -18.86 22.88
CA GLY A 187 29.97 -18.70 24.14
C GLY A 187 29.40 -17.59 25.03
N ILE A 188 28.14 -17.25 24.83
CA ILE A 188 27.41 -16.30 25.67
C ILE A 188 27.15 -16.96 27.02
N PRO A 189 27.40 -16.27 28.16
CA PRO A 189 27.17 -16.83 29.47
C PRO A 189 25.74 -17.34 29.65
N GLN A 190 25.59 -18.48 30.33
CA GLN A 190 24.30 -19.17 30.49
C GLN A 190 23.24 -18.31 31.17
N TYR A 191 23.62 -17.39 32.05
CA TYR A 191 22.69 -16.52 32.75
C TYR A 191 21.85 -15.64 31.83
N TYR A 192 22.31 -15.34 30.58
CA TYR A 192 21.50 -14.61 29.58
C TYR A 192 20.32 -15.43 29.04
N TYR A 193 20.25 -16.72 29.32
CA TYR A 193 19.16 -17.60 28.87
C TYR A 193 18.11 -17.84 29.97
N GLU A 194 18.38 -17.41 31.20
CA GLU A 194 17.48 -17.60 32.32
C GLU A 194 16.29 -16.63 32.28
N LYS A 195 15.21 -17.01 32.97
CA LYS A 195 13.97 -16.25 32.99
C LYS A 195 14.17 -14.80 33.48
N GLU A 196 15.12 -14.59 34.38
CA GLU A 196 15.44 -13.28 34.96
C GLU A 196 16.00 -12.29 33.94
N TYR A 197 16.58 -12.77 32.83
CA TYR A 197 17.13 -11.93 31.75
C TYR A 197 16.18 -11.71 30.58
N ARG A 198 14.93 -12.15 30.67
CA ARG A 198 13.93 -11.88 29.60
C ARG A 198 13.74 -10.38 29.35
N ASP A 199 13.86 -9.57 30.39
CA ASP A 199 13.76 -8.12 30.27
C ASP A 199 14.96 -7.50 29.52
N SER A 200 16.14 -8.14 29.58
CA SER A 200 17.33 -7.65 28.86
C SER A 200 17.24 -7.78 27.34
N ILE A 201 16.37 -8.65 26.83
CA ILE A 201 16.10 -8.81 25.40
C ILE A 201 14.80 -8.14 24.98
N ARG A 202 14.08 -7.53 25.92
CA ARG A 202 12.84 -6.83 25.62
C ARG A 202 13.11 -5.62 24.74
N ASN A 203 12.32 -5.49 23.70
CA ASN A 203 12.33 -4.32 22.84
C ASN A 203 10.90 -3.97 22.46
N SER A 204 10.51 -2.75 22.74
CA SER A 204 9.18 -2.25 22.40
C SER A 204 9.26 -0.77 22.07
N PHE A 205 8.29 -0.30 21.32
CA PHE A 205 8.14 1.11 21.09
C PHE A 205 6.68 1.55 21.11
N HIS A 206 6.48 2.78 21.51
CA HIS A 206 5.21 3.48 21.56
C HIS A 206 5.24 4.57 20.50
N HIS A 207 4.25 4.64 19.66
CA HIS A 207 4.13 5.66 18.63
C HIS A 207 2.78 6.36 18.75
N VAL A 208 2.80 7.66 18.94
CA VAL A 208 1.63 8.54 18.92
C VAL A 208 1.68 9.37 17.65
N LYS A 209 0.59 9.38 16.92
CA LYS A 209 0.41 10.17 15.71
C LYS A 209 -0.80 11.07 15.88
N ALA A 210 -0.66 12.36 15.55
CA ALA A 210 -1.76 13.32 15.54
C ALA A 210 -1.73 14.12 14.24
N GLU A 211 -2.87 14.30 13.63
CA GLU A 211 -3.03 15.12 12.43
C GLU A 211 -4.28 15.97 12.55
N VAL A 212 -4.18 17.22 12.11
CA VAL A 212 -5.33 18.12 11.95
C VAL A 212 -5.15 18.91 10.67
N GLY A 213 -6.21 19.03 9.90
CA GLY A 213 -6.14 19.78 8.65
C GLY A 213 -7.52 20.26 8.18
N ILE A 214 -7.46 21.18 7.24
CA ILE A 214 -8.61 21.73 6.57
C ILE A 214 -8.41 21.61 5.07
N ARG A 215 -9.42 21.12 4.37
CA ARG A 215 -9.40 20.98 2.92
C ARG A 215 -10.68 21.51 2.28
N SER A 216 -10.55 22.01 1.08
CA SER A 216 -11.68 22.41 0.25
C SER A 216 -12.53 21.20 -0.17
N ASN A 217 -13.87 21.39 -0.17
CA ASN A 217 -14.78 20.38 -0.73
C ASN A 217 -14.79 20.51 -2.26
N TYR A 218 -14.42 19.43 -2.96
CA TYR A 218 -14.28 19.41 -4.43
C TYR A 218 -15.62 19.40 -5.17
N THR A 219 -16.75 19.31 -4.46
CA THR A 219 -18.10 19.24 -5.05
C THR A 219 -18.69 20.58 -5.45
N THR A 220 -18.04 21.71 -5.15
CA THR A 220 -18.49 23.04 -5.59
C THR A 220 -17.76 23.41 -6.87
N GLU A 221 -18.44 23.29 -8.02
CA GLU A 221 -17.92 23.59 -9.36
C GLU A 221 -17.43 25.03 -9.53
N ASP A 222 -17.89 25.95 -8.67
CA ASP A 222 -17.57 27.37 -8.75
C ASP A 222 -16.25 27.79 -8.08
N LYS A 223 -15.59 26.89 -7.34
CA LYS A 223 -14.38 27.23 -6.59
C LYS A 223 -13.13 26.91 -7.40
N LYS A 224 -12.55 27.92 -8.06
CA LYS A 224 -11.30 27.78 -8.80
C LYS A 224 -10.09 27.50 -7.90
N PHE A 225 -10.08 28.06 -6.69
CA PHE A 225 -9.02 27.88 -5.71
C PHE A 225 -9.37 26.79 -4.72
N LYS A 226 -8.45 25.86 -4.51
CA LYS A 226 -8.58 24.71 -3.60
C LYS A 226 -7.37 24.66 -2.69
N GLU A 227 -7.63 24.43 -1.41
CA GLU A 227 -6.59 24.31 -0.39
C GLU A 227 -6.73 22.99 0.37
N ASP A 228 -5.61 22.40 0.74
CA ASP A 228 -5.50 21.35 1.76
C ASP A 228 -4.29 21.66 2.63
N VAL A 229 -4.54 22.10 3.85
CA VAL A 229 -3.49 22.45 4.81
C VAL A 229 -3.58 21.52 6.00
N LYS A 230 -2.47 20.86 6.32
CA LYS A 230 -2.39 19.84 7.35
C LYS A 230 -1.18 20.06 8.24
N LEU A 231 -1.41 20.02 9.55
CA LEU A 231 -0.39 19.88 10.56
C LEU A 231 -0.34 18.42 11.02
N LYS A 232 0.84 17.84 11.11
CA LYS A 232 1.07 16.50 11.65
C LYS A 232 2.06 16.56 12.80
N TYR A 233 1.89 15.67 13.74
CA TYR A 233 2.84 15.41 14.80
C TYR A 233 2.95 13.91 15.04
N ASP A 234 4.15 13.38 14.92
CA ASP A 234 4.48 12.00 15.25
C ASP A 234 5.47 12.00 16.42
N PHE A 235 5.24 11.14 17.39
CA PHE A 235 6.12 10.92 18.52
C PHE A 235 6.38 9.43 18.70
N ILE A 236 7.64 9.03 18.70
CA ILE A 236 8.02 7.66 19.01
C ILE A 236 8.94 7.62 20.24
N HIS A 237 8.71 6.64 21.09
CA HIS A 237 9.51 6.38 22.28
C HIS A 237 9.80 4.88 22.36
N THR A 238 11.07 4.53 22.49
CA THR A 238 11.52 3.12 22.58
C THR A 238 11.73 2.69 24.04
N TYR A 239 11.77 1.38 24.26
CA TYR A 239 12.14 0.78 25.54
C TYR A 239 13.50 1.28 26.07
N TRP A 240 14.42 1.56 25.13
CA TRP A 240 15.77 2.05 25.40
C TRP A 240 15.85 3.55 25.61
N LYS A 241 14.69 4.23 25.74
CA LYS A 241 14.55 5.68 25.95
C LYS A 241 15.01 6.55 24.77
N ASP A 242 15.17 5.98 23.58
CA ASP A 242 15.30 6.80 22.38
C ASP A 242 13.95 7.39 22.03
N MET A 243 13.94 8.68 21.66
CA MET A 243 12.73 9.42 21.30
C MET A 243 12.94 10.17 20.00
N GLU A 244 11.89 10.25 19.21
CA GLU A 244 11.83 11.12 18.04
C GLU A 244 10.52 11.90 18.06
N HIS A 245 10.62 13.20 17.84
CA HIS A 245 9.51 14.11 17.60
C HIS A 245 9.57 14.55 16.14
N ASP A 246 8.53 14.30 15.37
CA ASP A 246 8.37 14.74 13.97
C ASP A 246 7.18 15.71 13.91
N LEU A 247 7.47 16.98 13.67
CA LEU A 247 6.47 18.03 13.45
C LEU A 247 6.46 18.42 11.98
N GLY A 248 5.34 18.22 11.30
CA GLY A 248 5.20 18.53 9.89
C GLY A 248 4.03 19.46 9.58
N LEU A 249 4.25 20.37 8.65
CA LEU A 249 3.22 21.21 8.05
C LEU A 249 3.22 20.95 6.54
N ARG A 250 2.07 20.56 6.00
CA ARG A 250 1.87 20.40 4.58
C ARG A 250 0.76 21.30 4.10
N ALA A 251 1.02 22.08 3.06
CA ALA A 251 0.04 22.91 2.39
C ALA A 251 0.02 22.58 0.88
N ILE A 252 -1.13 22.24 0.38
CA ILE A 252 -1.40 22.04 -1.04
C ILE A 252 -2.35 23.17 -1.46
N LEU A 253 -1.87 24.02 -2.35
CA LEU A 253 -2.62 25.14 -2.92
C LEU A 253 -2.82 24.88 -4.41
N ALA A 254 -4.05 24.76 -4.85
CA ALA A 254 -4.36 24.42 -6.23
C ALA A 254 -5.30 25.47 -6.85
N TYR A 255 -5.12 25.73 -8.12
CA TYR A 255 -5.93 26.66 -8.89
C TYR A 255 -6.26 26.11 -10.27
N ASP A 256 -7.54 26.10 -10.59
CA ASP A 256 -8.08 25.61 -11.86
C ASP A 256 -8.46 26.79 -12.74
N ASP A 257 -7.66 27.10 -13.77
CA ASP A 257 -7.99 28.15 -14.75
C ASP A 257 -7.20 27.94 -16.06
N ARG A 258 -7.56 28.71 -17.08
CA ARG A 258 -6.90 28.69 -18.39
C ARG A 258 -5.99 29.90 -18.55
N PHE A 259 -4.86 29.94 -17.82
CA PHE A 259 -3.88 31.01 -17.98
C PHE A 259 -3.14 30.96 -19.31
N LEU A 260 -2.79 29.77 -19.75
CA LEU A 260 -2.12 29.59 -21.03
C LEU A 260 -3.15 29.42 -22.13
N LYS A 261 -2.89 30.01 -23.32
CA LYS A 261 -3.74 29.89 -24.52
C LYS A 261 -3.72 28.47 -25.11
N ILE A 262 -3.58 27.46 -24.27
CA ILE A 262 -3.59 26.05 -24.64
C ILE A 262 -5.01 25.52 -24.46
N SER A 263 -5.52 24.83 -25.48
CA SER A 263 -6.81 24.15 -25.40
C SER A 263 -6.77 23.03 -24.36
N GLY A 264 -7.73 22.98 -23.44
CA GLY A 264 -7.89 21.92 -22.48
C GLY A 264 -8.00 22.42 -21.04
N TYR A 265 -8.07 21.46 -20.11
CA TYR A 265 -8.11 21.71 -18.68
C TYR A 265 -6.69 21.98 -18.16
N GLN A 266 -6.56 23.00 -17.32
CA GLN A 266 -5.30 23.40 -16.72
C GLN A 266 -5.45 23.46 -15.20
N HIS A 267 -4.57 22.77 -14.50
CA HIS A 267 -4.53 22.69 -13.03
C HIS A 267 -3.13 23.07 -12.57
N TYR A 268 -3.05 24.12 -11.76
CA TYR A 268 -1.83 24.64 -11.18
C TYR A 268 -1.81 24.29 -9.71
N GLN A 269 -0.72 23.70 -9.22
CA GLN A 269 -0.61 23.27 -7.83
C GLN A 269 0.75 23.66 -7.26
N LEU A 270 0.74 24.14 -6.04
CA LEU A 270 1.92 24.36 -5.23
C LEU A 270 1.81 23.53 -3.96
N ASP A 271 2.70 22.56 -3.81
CA ASP A 271 2.87 21.80 -2.58
C ASP A 271 4.00 22.43 -1.76
N ILE A 272 3.74 22.68 -0.50
CA ILE A 272 4.71 23.17 0.47
C ILE A 272 4.75 22.17 1.61
N ASP A 273 5.89 21.52 1.81
CA ASP A 273 6.11 20.56 2.89
C ASP A 273 7.21 21.13 3.82
N PHE A 274 6.93 21.19 5.10
CA PHE A 274 7.89 21.47 6.15
C PHE A 274 7.87 20.33 7.15
N ASP A 275 9.02 19.73 7.44
CA ASP A 275 9.19 18.69 8.44
C ASP A 275 10.37 19.04 9.36
N PHE A 276 10.15 18.96 10.65
CA PHE A 276 11.15 19.13 11.71
C PHE A 276 11.24 17.85 12.52
N TYR A 277 12.45 17.30 12.63
CA TYR A 277 12.75 16.09 13.37
C TYR A 277 13.68 16.42 14.52
N HIS A 278 13.26 16.12 15.74
CA HIS A 278 14.07 16.21 16.94
C HIS A 278 14.27 14.80 17.51
N ASN A 279 15.50 14.32 17.49
CA ASN A 279 15.88 13.01 18.03
C ASN A 279 16.61 13.20 19.34
N GLN A 280 16.16 12.47 20.36
CA GLN A 280 16.80 12.39 21.66
C GLN A 280 17.19 10.95 21.90
N TRP A 281 18.48 10.69 22.07
CA TRP A 281 19.01 9.36 22.29
C TRP A 281 19.15 9.10 23.79
N GLY A 282 18.65 7.95 24.23
CA GLY A 282 18.70 7.51 25.62
C GLY A 282 20.13 7.19 26.09
N ASP A 283 20.28 6.99 27.38
CA ASP A 283 21.56 6.55 27.96
C ASP A 283 21.71 5.03 27.77
N SER A 284 22.53 4.59 26.81
CA SER A 284 22.70 3.16 26.55
C SER A 284 23.74 2.55 27.50
N VAL A 285 23.27 1.97 28.56
CA VAL A 285 24.10 1.19 29.49
C VAL A 285 24.37 -0.24 28.98
N LEU A 286 23.71 -0.66 27.89
CA LEU A 286 23.52 -2.07 27.63
C LEU A 286 24.30 -2.61 26.42
N MET A 287 25.04 -3.68 26.73
CA MET A 287 25.51 -4.69 25.79
C MET A 287 26.65 -4.32 24.84
N SER A 288 27.41 -3.27 25.11
CA SER A 288 28.73 -3.12 24.52
C SER A 288 29.76 -3.92 25.29
N SER A 289 30.54 -4.74 24.59
CA SER A 289 31.70 -5.46 25.18
C SER A 289 32.81 -4.51 25.67
N HIS A 290 32.65 -3.22 25.45
CA HIS A 290 33.52 -2.15 25.92
C HIS A 290 32.66 -1.16 26.72
N ASN A 291 33.09 -0.80 27.91
CA ASN A 291 32.45 0.13 28.86
C ASN A 291 32.30 1.59 28.35
N ASN A 292 32.25 1.82 27.07
CA ASN A 292 32.00 3.14 26.49
C ASN A 292 30.50 3.46 26.55
N ARG A 293 30.09 4.10 27.63
CA ARG A 293 28.79 4.77 27.71
C ARG A 293 28.81 5.96 26.76
N LEU A 294 28.03 5.90 25.71
CA LEU A 294 27.68 7.10 24.97
C LEU A 294 26.57 7.79 25.78
N GLY A 295 26.87 8.98 26.30
CA GLY A 295 25.87 9.76 27.02
C GLY A 295 24.69 10.18 26.15
N PRO A 296 23.61 10.69 26.75
CA PRO A 296 22.46 11.18 26.00
C PRO A 296 22.88 12.29 25.03
N ARG A 297 22.38 12.26 23.83
CA ARG A 297 22.64 13.25 22.80
C ARG A 297 21.37 13.60 22.04
N ASN A 298 21.30 14.79 21.49
CA ASN A 298 20.21 15.25 20.67
C ASN A 298 20.69 15.53 19.24
N SER A 299 19.82 15.35 18.28
CA SER A 299 20.07 15.76 16.90
C SER A 299 18.81 16.30 16.26
N ASP A 300 18.98 17.41 15.52
CA ASP A 300 17.89 18.06 14.81
C ASP A 300 18.08 17.90 13.30
N SER A 301 16.99 17.71 12.59
CA SER A 301 16.97 17.64 11.14
C SER A 301 15.74 18.38 10.61
N TYR A 302 15.89 19.01 9.45
CA TYR A 302 14.85 19.85 8.86
C TYR A 302 14.69 19.52 7.39
N LYS A 303 13.45 19.59 6.91
CA LYS A 303 13.13 19.56 5.48
C LYS A 303 12.13 20.65 5.17
N VAL A 304 12.43 21.47 4.19
CA VAL A 304 11.48 22.40 3.56
C VAL A 304 11.46 22.09 2.08
N GLU A 305 10.31 21.82 1.52
CA GLU A 305 10.19 21.47 0.11
C GLU A 305 9.07 22.27 -0.56
N PHE A 306 9.38 22.85 -1.71
CA PHE A 306 8.44 23.53 -2.60
C PHE A 306 8.33 22.77 -3.90
N ARG A 307 7.09 22.41 -4.28
CA ARG A 307 6.81 21.69 -5.53
C ARG A 307 5.71 22.39 -6.34
N PRO A 308 6.05 23.42 -7.11
CA PRO A 308 5.13 23.94 -8.12
C PRO A 308 4.98 22.94 -9.25
N THR A 309 3.72 22.65 -9.60
CA THR A 309 3.37 21.75 -10.69
C THR A 309 2.22 22.31 -11.52
N MET A 310 2.20 21.96 -12.80
CA MET A 310 1.15 22.28 -13.75
C MET A 310 0.69 21.01 -14.44
N ASN A 311 -0.60 20.75 -14.43
CA ASN A 311 -1.20 19.60 -15.08
C ASN A 311 -2.11 20.07 -16.23
N PHE A 312 -1.85 19.55 -17.43
CA PHE A 312 -2.60 19.82 -18.65
C PHE A 312 -3.31 18.57 -19.09
N THR A 313 -4.62 18.69 -19.36
CA THR A 313 -5.39 17.60 -19.95
C THR A 313 -5.90 18.05 -21.32
N ILE A 314 -5.39 17.43 -22.38
CA ILE A 314 -5.75 17.71 -23.77
C ILE A 314 -6.22 16.40 -24.40
N LYS A 315 -7.53 16.25 -24.58
CA LYS A 315 -8.16 15.00 -25.05
C LYS A 315 -7.76 13.81 -24.14
N GLU A 316 -7.01 12.87 -24.68
CA GLU A 316 -6.55 11.65 -24.00
C GLU A 316 -5.12 11.78 -23.43
N TYR A 317 -4.50 12.96 -23.56
CA TYR A 317 -3.15 13.24 -23.07
C TYR A 317 -3.22 14.01 -21.76
N HIS A 318 -2.49 13.53 -20.76
CA HIS A 318 -2.26 14.21 -19.50
C HIS A 318 -0.77 14.51 -19.37
N LEU A 319 -0.43 15.78 -19.27
CA LEU A 319 0.93 16.26 -19.14
C LEU A 319 1.08 16.98 -17.80
N LEU A 320 1.90 16.44 -16.91
CA LEU A 320 2.31 17.08 -15.66
C LEU A 320 3.72 17.64 -15.85
N LEU A 321 3.93 18.89 -15.48
CA LEU A 321 5.24 19.54 -15.46
C LEU A 321 5.44 20.25 -14.14
N GLY A 322 6.66 20.23 -13.61
CA GLY A 322 6.98 20.91 -12.37
C GLY A 322 8.44 20.79 -11.98
N VAL A 323 8.76 21.29 -10.81
CA VAL A 323 10.08 21.18 -10.20
C VAL A 323 9.93 21.00 -8.70
N GLY A 324 10.76 20.15 -8.11
CA GLY A 324 10.88 20.01 -6.67
C GLY A 324 12.15 20.71 -6.17
N VAL A 325 11.99 21.52 -5.15
CA VAL A 325 13.08 22.27 -4.53
C VAL A 325 13.11 21.96 -3.03
N PRO A 326 13.65 20.81 -2.62
CA PRO A 326 13.83 20.47 -1.21
C PRO A 326 15.11 21.12 -0.66
N VAL A 327 15.01 21.71 0.50
CA VAL A 327 16.14 22.08 1.36
C VAL A 327 16.13 21.14 2.54
N VAL A 328 17.15 20.33 2.68
CA VAL A 328 17.28 19.34 3.76
C VAL A 328 18.52 19.66 4.60
N VAL A 329 18.38 19.61 5.90
CA VAL A 329 19.46 19.82 6.86
C VAL A 329 19.50 18.63 7.81
N ALA A 330 20.63 17.95 7.86
CA ALA A 330 20.90 16.89 8.83
C ALA A 330 22.38 16.94 9.23
N ASN A 331 22.68 16.64 10.47
CA ASN A 331 24.05 16.65 11.00
C ASN A 331 24.82 17.95 10.64
N HIS A 332 24.19 19.09 10.82
CA HIS A 332 24.72 20.43 10.52
C HIS A 332 25.09 20.67 9.05
N THR A 333 24.64 19.80 8.14
CA THR A 333 24.91 19.92 6.71
C THR A 333 23.63 20.21 5.96
N ALA A 334 23.59 21.34 5.26
CA ALA A 334 22.47 21.71 4.40
C ALA A 334 22.73 21.22 2.95
N LYS A 335 21.69 20.68 2.30
CA LYS A 335 21.70 20.25 0.91
C LYS A 335 20.39 20.65 0.23
N CYS A 336 20.49 21.02 -1.06
CA CYS A 336 19.32 21.39 -1.88
C CYS A 336 19.32 20.56 -3.17
N PRO A 337 18.87 19.31 -3.14
CA PRO A 337 18.83 18.44 -4.31
C PRO A 337 17.62 18.73 -5.20
N ILE A 338 17.68 19.79 -6.01
CA ILE A 338 16.63 20.17 -6.95
C ILE A 338 16.42 19.04 -7.97
N TYR A 339 15.14 18.78 -8.32
CA TYR A 339 14.77 17.75 -9.27
C TYR A 339 13.63 18.17 -10.21
N PRO A 340 13.61 17.71 -11.47
CA PRO A 340 12.49 17.93 -12.37
C PRO A 340 11.31 17.03 -12.01
N ILE A 341 10.11 17.48 -12.35
CA ILE A 341 8.89 16.69 -12.31
C ILE A 341 8.26 16.78 -13.68
N ALA A 342 8.16 15.67 -14.38
CA ALA A 342 7.44 15.60 -15.63
C ALA A 342 6.80 14.23 -15.78
N GLU A 343 5.54 14.18 -16.21
CA GLU A 343 4.84 12.95 -16.54
C GLU A 343 3.97 13.17 -17.77
N LEU A 344 4.06 12.25 -18.71
CA LEU A 344 3.16 12.14 -19.84
C LEU A 344 2.39 10.84 -19.71
N GLN A 345 1.06 10.95 -19.63
CA GLN A 345 0.15 9.81 -19.68
C GLN A 345 -0.72 9.94 -20.93
N MET A 346 -0.90 8.83 -21.65
CA MET A 346 -1.75 8.75 -22.82
C MET A 346 -2.58 7.47 -22.84
N GLY A 347 -3.84 7.58 -23.21
CA GLY A 347 -4.71 6.45 -23.50
C GLY A 347 -4.53 6.02 -24.96
N LEU A 348 -3.81 4.90 -25.20
CA LEU A 348 -3.59 4.40 -26.56
C LEU A 348 -4.83 3.67 -27.08
N ILE A 349 -5.48 2.89 -26.23
CA ILE A 349 -6.73 2.20 -26.54
C ILE A 349 -7.67 2.45 -25.37
N ARG A 350 -8.79 3.11 -25.65
CA ARG A 350 -9.74 3.54 -24.62
C ARG A 350 -10.19 2.38 -23.73
N GLY A 351 -9.92 2.49 -22.42
CA GLY A 351 -10.27 1.50 -21.40
C GLY A 351 -9.42 0.22 -21.41
N ILE A 352 -8.58 -0.01 -22.45
CA ILE A 352 -7.78 -1.24 -22.58
C ILE A 352 -6.30 -0.97 -22.28
N LEU A 353 -5.74 0.12 -22.80
CA LEU A 353 -4.31 0.40 -22.69
C LEU A 353 -4.05 1.89 -22.48
N SER A 354 -3.49 2.22 -21.34
CA SER A 354 -2.89 3.52 -21.05
C SER A 354 -1.42 3.34 -20.75
N VAL A 355 -0.60 4.22 -21.29
CA VAL A 355 0.85 4.25 -21.10
C VAL A 355 1.21 5.56 -20.40
N TYR A 356 2.17 5.51 -19.51
CA TYR A 356 2.73 6.70 -18.90
C TYR A 356 4.24 6.57 -18.76
N VAL A 357 4.91 7.71 -18.84
CA VAL A 357 6.35 7.84 -18.60
C VAL A 357 6.58 9.16 -17.88
N GLY A 358 7.50 9.15 -16.93
CA GLY A 358 7.79 10.34 -16.17
C GLY A 358 9.19 10.36 -15.56
N VAL A 359 9.52 11.51 -15.03
CA VAL A 359 10.71 11.77 -14.23
C VAL A 359 10.29 12.55 -12.99
N ASP A 360 10.82 12.15 -11.85
CA ASP A 360 10.65 12.84 -10.57
C ASP A 360 11.91 12.73 -9.71
N GLY A 361 11.83 13.28 -8.50
CA GLY A 361 12.81 13.09 -7.46
C GLY A 361 12.15 13.15 -6.09
N LYS A 362 12.91 12.81 -5.05
CA LYS A 362 12.47 12.93 -3.66
C LYS A 362 13.63 13.06 -2.69
N SER A 363 13.35 13.66 -1.54
CA SER A 363 14.21 13.62 -0.37
C SER A 363 13.40 13.12 0.82
N GLU A 364 13.82 12.01 1.40
CA GLU A 364 13.10 11.32 2.46
C GLU A 364 14.02 11.10 3.66
N TYR A 365 13.55 11.54 4.84
CA TYR A 365 14.30 11.34 6.07
C TYR A 365 14.15 9.90 6.55
N ASN A 366 15.28 9.25 6.83
CA ASN A 366 15.29 7.92 7.43
C ASN A 366 15.09 8.07 8.95
N SER A 367 13.87 8.41 9.33
CA SER A 367 13.49 8.65 10.71
C SER A 367 13.61 7.40 11.56
N LEU A 368 13.84 7.54 12.86
CA LEU A 368 13.86 6.42 13.82
C LEU A 368 12.56 5.60 13.70
N LYS A 369 11.43 6.29 13.55
CA LYS A 369 10.12 5.67 13.32
C LYS A 369 10.15 4.73 12.11
N ASN A 370 10.57 5.23 10.94
CA ASN A 370 10.57 4.45 9.70
C ASN A 370 11.52 3.24 9.78
N LEU A 371 12.68 3.44 10.40
CA LEU A 371 13.66 2.37 10.59
C LEU A 371 13.15 1.27 11.53
N LEU A 372 12.47 1.62 12.64
CA LEU A 372 11.90 0.65 13.58
C LEU A 372 10.74 -0.14 12.98
N TYR A 373 9.89 0.50 12.16
CA TYR A 373 8.82 -0.22 11.45
C TYR A 373 9.34 -1.16 10.36
N GLU A 374 10.48 -0.85 9.74
CA GLU A 374 11.11 -1.75 8.77
C GLU A 374 11.88 -2.88 9.50
N ASN A 375 12.64 -2.54 10.54
CA ASN A 375 13.40 -3.49 11.34
C ASN A 375 13.27 -3.16 12.84
N PRO A 376 12.41 -3.85 13.60
CA PRO A 376 12.24 -3.57 15.02
C PRO A 376 13.46 -3.93 15.86
N TYR A 377 14.45 -4.61 15.30
CA TYR A 377 15.68 -5.05 15.99
C TYR A 377 16.84 -4.07 15.83
N VAL A 378 16.58 -2.86 15.42
CA VAL A 378 17.58 -1.78 15.32
C VAL A 378 18.15 -1.48 16.71
N LYS A 379 19.47 -1.30 16.79
CA LYS A 379 20.16 -0.95 18.04
C LYS A 379 19.70 0.42 18.55
N PRO A 380 19.72 0.64 19.87
CA PRO A 380 19.55 1.97 20.44
C PRO A 380 20.72 2.89 20.04
N GLN A 381 20.49 4.21 20.09
CA GLN A 381 21.50 5.22 19.80
C GLN A 381 22.18 5.06 18.44
N LEU A 382 21.40 5.20 17.37
CA LEU A 382 21.95 5.26 16.01
C LEU A 382 22.96 6.43 15.88
N ASP A 383 24.08 6.20 15.17
CA ASP A 383 25.14 7.19 15.07
C ASP A 383 24.72 8.46 14.33
N SER A 384 23.95 8.31 13.27
CA SER A 384 23.36 9.46 12.55
C SER A 384 22.21 9.02 11.68
N LEU A 385 21.19 9.85 11.58
CA LEU A 385 20.10 9.69 10.63
C LEU A 385 20.31 10.63 9.45
N LYS A 386 20.07 10.17 8.23
CA LYS A 386 20.30 10.91 6.99
C LYS A 386 19.05 10.97 6.13
N PHE A 387 19.04 11.91 5.19
CA PHE A 387 18.06 11.93 4.11
C PHE A 387 18.53 11.06 2.95
N THR A 388 17.73 10.09 2.56
CA THR A 388 17.86 9.44 1.25
C THR A 388 17.38 10.41 0.19
N ARG A 389 18.24 10.70 -0.80
CA ARG A 389 17.98 11.71 -1.83
C ARG A 389 18.01 11.07 -3.20
N SER A 390 16.92 11.20 -3.93
CA SER A 390 16.85 10.85 -5.35
C SER A 390 16.59 12.12 -6.16
N GLN A 391 17.58 12.57 -6.92
CA GLN A 391 17.44 13.74 -7.77
C GLN A 391 16.80 13.42 -9.11
N ILE A 392 16.99 12.19 -9.60
CA ILE A 392 16.44 11.73 -10.87
C ILE A 392 15.93 10.31 -10.67
N SER A 393 14.64 10.15 -10.84
CA SER A 393 13.96 8.86 -10.93
C SER A 393 13.18 8.83 -12.23
N LEU A 394 13.56 7.96 -13.14
CA LEU A 394 12.83 7.70 -14.37
C LEU A 394 11.82 6.58 -14.10
N TYR A 395 10.57 6.81 -14.45
CA TYR A 395 9.55 5.79 -14.28
C TYR A 395 8.61 5.74 -15.47
N GLY A 396 7.99 4.59 -15.65
CA GLY A 396 6.98 4.42 -16.67
C GLY A 396 6.24 3.12 -16.50
N GLY A 397 5.13 3.01 -17.19
CA GLY A 397 4.34 1.79 -17.10
C GLY A 397 3.16 1.78 -18.04
N VAL A 398 2.50 0.64 -18.01
CA VAL A 398 1.29 0.35 -18.78
C VAL A 398 0.20 -0.14 -17.84
N LYS A 399 -1.01 0.35 -18.03
CA LYS A 399 -2.17 -0.04 -17.22
C LYS A 399 -3.42 -0.11 -18.08
N GLY A 400 -4.35 -0.96 -17.70
CA GLY A 400 -5.63 -1.06 -18.38
C GLY A 400 -6.42 -2.31 -18.02
N ASN A 401 -7.40 -2.61 -18.86
CA ASN A 401 -8.28 -3.77 -18.74
C ASN A 401 -8.14 -4.65 -19.99
N LEU A 402 -7.54 -5.84 -19.85
CA LEU A 402 -7.38 -6.76 -20.99
C LEU A 402 -8.72 -7.29 -21.47
N VAL A 403 -9.57 -7.67 -20.53
CA VAL A 403 -10.95 -8.11 -20.74
C VAL A 403 -11.82 -7.56 -19.60
N LYS A 404 -13.15 -7.70 -19.72
CA LYS A 404 -14.03 -7.33 -18.59
C LYS A 404 -13.53 -8.01 -17.32
N LYS A 405 -13.36 -7.22 -16.25
CA LYS A 405 -12.96 -7.69 -14.91
C LYS A 405 -11.49 -8.17 -14.77
N LEU A 406 -10.62 -7.96 -15.77
CA LEU A 406 -9.19 -8.25 -15.68
C LEU A 406 -8.38 -6.97 -15.84
N ASN A 407 -7.90 -6.45 -14.72
CA ASN A 407 -7.08 -5.24 -14.65
C ASN A 407 -5.60 -5.62 -14.57
N TYR A 408 -4.75 -4.88 -15.25
CA TYR A 408 -3.31 -5.03 -15.16
C TYR A 408 -2.61 -3.69 -14.99
N HIS A 409 -1.49 -3.71 -14.31
CA HIS A 409 -0.59 -2.58 -14.18
C HIS A 409 0.85 -3.09 -14.08
N ILE A 410 1.67 -2.74 -15.06
CA ILE A 410 3.10 -3.06 -15.09
C ILE A 410 3.87 -1.75 -15.11
N SER A 411 4.80 -1.58 -14.20
CA SER A 411 5.60 -0.36 -14.08
C SER A 411 7.06 -0.67 -13.77
N ALA A 412 7.92 0.23 -14.18
CA ALA A 412 9.33 0.21 -13.83
C ALA A 412 9.76 1.60 -13.36
N ARG A 413 10.61 1.65 -12.33
CA ARG A 413 11.22 2.86 -11.81
C ARG A 413 12.71 2.63 -11.61
N TYR A 414 13.50 3.46 -12.24
CA TYR A 414 14.94 3.52 -12.06
C TYR A 414 15.31 4.85 -11.41
N ALA A 415 15.95 4.80 -10.25
CA ALA A 415 16.29 5.99 -9.48
C ALA A 415 17.79 6.03 -9.15
N TYR A 416 18.42 7.17 -9.40
CA TYR A 416 19.74 7.47 -8.84
C TYR A 416 19.57 8.00 -7.43
N VAL A 417 20.20 7.33 -6.46
CA VAL A 417 19.98 7.60 -5.03
C VAL A 417 21.31 7.84 -4.29
N LYS A 418 21.23 8.67 -3.26
CA LYS A 418 22.33 8.95 -2.32
C LYS A 418 21.87 8.73 -0.89
N ASP A 419 22.81 8.32 -0.04
CA ASP A 419 22.55 8.05 1.39
C ASP A 419 21.40 7.03 1.59
N TYR A 420 21.46 5.89 0.87
CA TYR A 420 20.44 4.85 0.94
C TYR A 420 20.68 3.91 2.14
N PRO A 421 19.69 3.65 3.02
CA PRO A 421 19.88 2.87 4.23
C PRO A 421 19.86 1.36 3.97
N PHE A 422 20.80 0.65 4.58
CA PHE A 422 20.81 -0.80 4.71
C PHE A 422 21.02 -1.19 6.16
N PHE A 423 20.35 -2.25 6.60
CA PHE A 423 20.58 -2.80 7.93
C PHE A 423 21.79 -3.73 7.88
N VAL A 424 22.64 -3.61 8.89
CA VAL A 424 23.82 -4.46 9.05
C VAL A 424 23.86 -4.96 10.48
N LEU A 425 24.38 -6.17 10.69
CA LEU A 425 24.51 -6.74 12.04
C LEU A 425 25.44 -5.85 12.88
N ASP A 426 24.97 -5.40 14.05
CA ASP A 426 25.83 -4.65 14.97
C ASP A 426 26.89 -5.55 15.59
N ARG A 427 28.13 -5.38 15.13
CA ARG A 427 29.28 -6.16 15.58
C ARG A 427 29.70 -5.83 17.02
N ARG A 428 29.27 -4.69 17.56
CA ARG A 428 29.59 -4.23 18.94
C ARG A 428 28.64 -4.83 19.96
N SER A 429 27.43 -5.20 19.55
CA SER A 429 26.45 -5.86 20.44
C SER A 429 26.99 -7.18 20.98
N LEU A 430 26.87 -7.40 22.28
CA LEU A 430 27.32 -8.61 22.96
C LEU A 430 26.62 -9.88 22.44
N LEU A 431 25.30 -9.80 22.27
CA LEU A 431 24.47 -10.92 21.83
C LEU A 431 24.40 -11.05 20.30
N LYS A 432 24.93 -10.07 19.52
CA LYS A 432 24.87 -10.03 18.05
C LYS A 432 23.44 -10.18 17.52
N ASN A 433 22.49 -9.59 18.20
CA ASN A 433 21.06 -9.65 17.90
C ASN A 433 20.44 -8.28 17.65
N GLN A 434 21.25 -7.30 17.32
CA GLN A 434 20.84 -5.94 16.98
C GLN A 434 21.42 -5.52 15.64
N PHE A 435 20.77 -4.57 15.00
CA PHE A 435 21.15 -4.07 13.68
C PHE A 435 21.49 -2.59 13.72
N ASP A 436 22.58 -2.24 13.08
CA ASP A 436 22.96 -0.86 12.78
C ASP A 436 22.45 -0.45 11.42
N VAL A 437 22.42 0.85 11.14
CA VAL A 437 22.05 1.41 9.84
C VAL A 437 23.30 1.91 9.13
N MET A 438 23.62 1.29 8.00
CA MET A 438 24.69 1.70 7.11
C MET A 438 24.10 2.43 5.90
N TYR A 439 24.63 3.59 5.58
CA TYR A 439 24.20 4.38 4.44
C TYR A 439 25.14 4.20 3.26
N ALA A 440 24.60 3.72 2.14
CA ALA A 440 25.31 3.73 0.87
C ALA A 440 25.43 5.17 0.34
N ASP A 441 26.65 5.59 -0.05
CA ASP A 441 26.91 6.97 -0.46
C ASP A 441 26.15 7.34 -1.73
N LYS A 442 26.31 6.53 -2.78
CA LYS A 442 25.67 6.75 -4.09
C LYS A 442 25.47 5.44 -4.85
N GLY A 443 24.39 5.39 -5.58
CA GLY A 443 24.07 4.23 -6.41
C GLY A 443 22.77 4.41 -7.15
N SER A 444 22.23 3.33 -7.64
CA SER A 444 20.92 3.33 -8.29
C SER A 444 20.06 2.16 -7.83
N THR A 445 18.76 2.37 -7.86
CA THR A 445 17.78 1.33 -7.60
C THR A 445 16.89 1.15 -8.82
N LEU A 446 16.52 -0.10 -9.09
CA LEU A 446 15.53 -0.45 -10.11
C LEU A 446 14.39 -1.21 -9.43
N ASN A 447 13.18 -0.73 -9.57
CA ASN A 447 11.99 -1.46 -9.14
C ASN A 447 11.12 -1.75 -10.36
N VAL A 448 10.78 -3.01 -10.57
CA VAL A 448 9.81 -3.42 -11.58
C VAL A 448 8.65 -4.10 -10.85
N CYS A 449 7.44 -3.59 -11.08
CA CYS A 449 6.23 -4.07 -10.43
C CYS A 449 5.22 -4.50 -11.49
N ALA A 450 4.62 -5.67 -11.30
CA ALA A 450 3.52 -6.17 -12.12
C ALA A 450 2.37 -6.59 -11.21
N ASN A 451 1.22 -5.96 -11.40
CA ASN A 451 -0.02 -6.25 -10.68
C ASN A 451 -1.08 -6.73 -11.66
N LEU A 452 -1.75 -7.80 -11.32
CA LEU A 452 -2.85 -8.37 -12.07
C LEU A 452 -4.01 -8.61 -11.10
N SER A 453 -5.18 -8.03 -11.38
CA SER A 453 -6.40 -8.24 -10.59
C SER A 453 -7.50 -8.76 -11.50
N TRP A 454 -8.05 -9.91 -11.16
CA TRP A 454 -9.01 -10.61 -11.99
C TRP A 454 -10.20 -11.12 -11.18
N GLU A 455 -11.39 -10.76 -11.62
CA GLU A 455 -12.61 -11.44 -11.22
C GLU A 455 -12.88 -12.56 -12.25
N ALA A 456 -12.26 -13.74 -12.03
CA ALA A 456 -12.22 -14.84 -12.99
C ALA A 456 -13.62 -15.40 -13.30
N ILE A 457 -14.43 -15.53 -12.28
CA ILE A 457 -15.87 -15.82 -12.33
C ILE A 457 -16.55 -14.96 -11.27
N ASN A 458 -17.86 -14.89 -11.30
CA ASN A 458 -18.61 -14.12 -10.29
C ASN A 458 -18.21 -14.57 -8.89
N HIS A 459 -17.80 -13.60 -8.06
CA HIS A 459 -17.38 -13.80 -6.67
C HIS A 459 -16.03 -14.52 -6.47
N LEU A 460 -15.25 -14.78 -7.52
CA LEU A 460 -13.87 -15.26 -7.41
C LEU A 460 -12.91 -14.13 -7.83
N TYR A 461 -12.24 -13.58 -6.84
CA TYR A 461 -11.27 -12.49 -7.00
C TYR A 461 -9.86 -13.04 -6.83
N LEU A 462 -9.02 -12.80 -7.82
CA LEU A 462 -7.62 -13.22 -7.84
C LEU A 462 -6.73 -12.00 -8.03
N ASN A 463 -5.73 -11.83 -7.19
CA ASN A 463 -4.72 -10.79 -7.31
C ASN A 463 -3.35 -11.43 -7.35
N LEU A 464 -2.55 -11.05 -8.33
CA LEU A 464 -1.15 -11.43 -8.44
C LEU A 464 -0.32 -10.15 -8.44
N ASN A 465 0.68 -10.09 -7.58
CA ASN A 465 1.68 -9.04 -7.61
C ASN A 465 3.07 -9.65 -7.71
N ALA A 466 3.92 -9.08 -8.54
CA ALA A 466 5.31 -9.49 -8.69
C ALA A 466 6.19 -8.24 -8.69
N ASN A 467 7.21 -8.25 -7.86
CA ASN A 467 8.15 -7.15 -7.72
C ASN A 467 9.57 -7.66 -7.90
N TYR A 468 10.35 -6.90 -8.64
CA TYR A 468 11.79 -7.05 -8.76
C TYR A 468 12.47 -5.79 -8.23
N TRP A 469 13.48 -5.95 -7.38
CA TRP A 469 14.30 -4.85 -6.86
C TRP A 469 15.77 -5.10 -7.21
N GLY A 470 16.33 -4.23 -8.04
CA GLY A 470 17.77 -4.16 -8.31
C GLY A 470 18.40 -3.06 -7.46
N TYR A 471 19.54 -3.35 -6.86
CA TYR A 471 20.32 -2.42 -6.05
C TYR A 471 21.75 -2.38 -6.59
N TYR A 472 22.20 -1.22 -7.05
CA TYR A 472 23.50 -1.05 -7.73
C TYR A 472 24.28 0.04 -7.01
N PHE A 473 25.08 -0.38 -6.04
CA PHE A 473 25.94 0.48 -5.23
C PHE A 473 27.39 0.02 -5.37
N THR A 474 28.35 0.95 -5.31
CA THR A 474 29.78 0.64 -5.46
C THR A 474 30.46 0.44 -4.11
N ASP A 475 29.91 1.00 -3.05
CA ASP A 475 30.43 1.00 -1.69
C ASP A 475 29.82 -0.09 -0.80
N ILE A 476 28.89 -0.88 -1.36
CA ILE A 476 28.22 -1.99 -0.69
C ILE A 476 28.31 -3.24 -1.55
N GLU A 477 28.75 -4.34 -0.97
CA GLU A 477 28.92 -5.61 -1.68
C GLU A 477 27.58 -6.25 -2.03
N HIS A 478 26.64 -6.26 -1.09
CA HIS A 478 25.29 -6.83 -1.26
C HIS A 478 24.23 -5.92 -0.68
N PRO A 479 22.99 -5.95 -1.22
CA PRO A 479 21.84 -5.23 -0.66
C PRO A 479 21.35 -5.96 0.60
N TRP A 480 22.00 -5.70 1.73
CA TRP A 480 21.77 -6.41 2.99
C TRP A 480 20.29 -6.46 3.37
N TYR A 481 19.77 -7.68 3.56
CA TYR A 481 18.40 -8.03 3.96
C TYR A 481 17.28 -7.58 3.01
N LYS A 482 17.61 -6.81 1.97
CA LYS A 482 16.62 -6.42 0.96
C LYS A 482 16.38 -7.57 -0.02
N PRO A 483 15.12 -7.93 -0.32
CA PRO A 483 14.83 -8.95 -1.32
C PRO A 483 15.13 -8.44 -2.74
N THR A 484 15.56 -9.34 -3.62
CA THR A 484 15.62 -9.07 -5.05
C THR A 484 14.28 -9.32 -5.73
N TRP A 485 13.53 -10.30 -5.25
CA TRP A 485 12.22 -10.66 -5.77
C TRP A 485 11.19 -10.81 -4.67
N GLY A 486 9.98 -10.35 -4.95
CA GLY A 486 8.79 -10.59 -4.15
C GLY A 486 7.62 -10.96 -5.05
N ILE A 487 6.94 -12.06 -4.76
CA ILE A 487 5.75 -12.49 -5.49
C ILE A 487 4.65 -12.74 -4.46
N GLY A 488 3.49 -12.13 -4.67
CA GLY A 488 2.30 -12.31 -3.85
C GLY A 488 1.12 -12.74 -4.69
N PHE A 489 0.35 -13.66 -4.16
CA PHE A 489 -0.91 -14.13 -4.74
C PHE A 489 -1.99 -14.13 -3.68
N ASP A 490 -3.11 -13.46 -3.95
CA ASP A 490 -4.29 -13.45 -3.09
C ASP A 490 -5.50 -13.94 -3.87
N GLY A 491 -6.22 -14.89 -3.32
CA GLY A 491 -7.45 -15.44 -3.86
C GLY A 491 -8.58 -15.30 -2.84
N LYS A 492 -9.73 -14.82 -3.28
CA LYS A 492 -10.94 -14.75 -2.46
C LYS A 492 -12.11 -15.33 -3.25
N TYR A 493 -12.78 -16.34 -2.67
CA TYR A 493 -13.98 -16.92 -3.25
C TYR A 493 -15.16 -16.83 -2.29
N ILE A 494 -16.25 -16.26 -2.76
CA ILE A 494 -17.50 -16.11 -1.99
C ILE A 494 -18.53 -17.09 -2.54
N LEU A 495 -18.85 -18.12 -1.76
CA LEU A 495 -19.80 -19.16 -2.14
C LEU A 495 -21.14 -18.95 -1.47
N LYS A 496 -22.21 -18.82 -2.28
CA LYS A 496 -23.60 -18.65 -1.82
C LYS A 496 -23.79 -17.50 -0.82
N GLU A 497 -22.95 -16.45 -0.89
CA GLU A 497 -22.98 -15.31 0.03
C GLU A 497 -22.84 -15.68 1.53
N LYS A 498 -22.43 -16.90 1.83
CA LYS A 498 -22.28 -17.42 3.21
C LYS A 498 -20.89 -17.92 3.54
N PHE A 499 -20.19 -18.46 2.57
CA PHE A 499 -18.86 -19.05 2.78
C PHE A 499 -17.83 -18.22 2.04
N ILE A 500 -16.82 -17.76 2.75
CA ILE A 500 -15.71 -17.01 2.17
C ILE A 500 -14.44 -17.83 2.37
N PHE A 501 -13.76 -18.09 1.27
CA PHE A 501 -12.46 -18.75 1.24
C PHE A 501 -11.41 -17.72 0.84
N ASN A 502 -10.39 -17.59 1.66
CA ASN A 502 -9.26 -16.71 1.43
C ASN A 502 -8.00 -17.57 1.26
N LEU A 503 -7.22 -17.27 0.24
CA LEU A 503 -5.91 -17.87 0.00
C LEU A 503 -4.91 -16.74 -0.11
N ASN A 504 -3.80 -16.83 0.58
CA ASN A 504 -2.67 -15.93 0.40
C ASN A 504 -1.37 -16.73 0.27
N ALA A 505 -0.53 -16.32 -0.67
CA ALA A 505 0.78 -16.90 -0.87
C ALA A 505 1.78 -15.80 -1.16
N ASN A 506 2.83 -15.69 -0.35
CA ASN A 506 3.86 -14.68 -0.51
C ASN A 506 5.24 -15.32 -0.49
N VAL A 507 6.07 -14.92 -1.45
CA VAL A 507 7.45 -15.39 -1.59
C VAL A 507 8.39 -14.20 -1.68
N ALA A 508 9.45 -14.20 -0.89
CA ALA A 508 10.52 -13.20 -0.99
C ALA A 508 11.88 -13.92 -0.98
N PHE A 509 12.72 -13.62 -1.98
CA PHE A 509 14.02 -14.29 -2.13
C PHE A 509 15.10 -13.36 -2.68
N GLY A 510 16.35 -13.86 -2.71
CA GLY A 510 17.52 -13.09 -3.15
C GLY A 510 18.00 -12.09 -2.08
N ARG A 511 17.92 -12.46 -0.79
CA ARG A 511 18.37 -11.63 0.34
C ARG A 511 19.73 -12.11 0.85
N TRP A 512 20.62 -11.17 1.11
CA TRP A 512 21.95 -11.43 1.63
C TRP A 512 22.08 -10.99 3.08
N ALA A 513 22.69 -11.83 3.92
CA ALA A 513 23.06 -11.49 5.28
C ALA A 513 24.58 -11.25 5.38
N MET A 514 24.96 -10.19 6.08
CA MET A 514 26.35 -9.87 6.31
C MET A 514 27.06 -11.01 7.07
N SER A 515 28.33 -11.26 6.73
CA SER A 515 29.16 -12.24 7.41
C SER A 515 29.20 -11.99 8.92
N PRO A 516 29.06 -13.03 9.73
CA PRO A 516 29.26 -12.91 11.16
C PRO A 516 30.74 -12.62 11.49
N VAL A 517 30.94 -12.08 12.65
CA VAL A 517 32.13 -11.46 13.19
C VAL A 517 33.36 -12.38 13.20
N THR A 518 34.51 -11.84 12.85
CA THR A 518 35.79 -12.34 13.28
C THR A 518 35.90 -12.24 14.80
N ALA A 519 36.13 -13.33 15.50
CA ALA A 519 36.49 -13.34 16.91
C ALA A 519 38.02 -13.40 17.04
N VAL A 520 38.57 -12.77 18.08
CA VAL A 520 39.97 -12.85 18.43
C VAL A 520 40.08 -13.81 19.62
N ASP A 521 40.92 -14.81 19.51
CA ASP A 521 41.18 -15.71 20.61
C ASP A 521 42.02 -15.03 21.71
N SER A 522 42.20 -15.70 22.83
CA SER A 522 43.03 -15.22 23.94
C SER A 522 44.51 -15.05 23.59
N MET A 523 44.93 -15.56 22.43
CA MET A 523 46.30 -15.44 21.89
C MET A 523 46.41 -14.36 20.83
N GLY A 524 45.34 -13.62 20.56
CA GLY A 524 45.33 -12.56 19.56
C GLY A 524 45.09 -13.02 18.11
N ASN A 525 44.81 -14.31 17.89
CA ASN A 525 44.54 -14.82 16.57
C ASN A 525 43.09 -14.50 16.17
N THR A 526 42.93 -13.95 15.00
CA THR A 526 41.62 -13.66 14.43
C THR A 526 41.07 -14.92 13.77
N TYR A 527 39.95 -15.45 14.23
CA TYR A 527 39.26 -16.53 13.57
C TYR A 527 37.85 -16.12 13.17
N ILE A 528 37.43 -16.58 12.00
CA ILE A 528 36.03 -16.42 11.57
C ILE A 528 35.25 -17.47 12.35
N ARG A 529 34.41 -17.03 13.29
CA ARG A 529 33.39 -17.92 13.83
C ARG A 529 32.39 -18.19 12.71
N THR A 530 32.60 -19.28 11.99
CA THR A 530 31.61 -19.80 11.05
C THR A 530 30.46 -20.34 11.88
N TYR A 531 29.41 -19.56 11.97
CA TYR A 531 28.17 -20.06 12.50
C TYR A 531 27.50 -20.90 11.42
N GLU A 532 27.21 -22.16 11.70
CA GLU A 532 26.33 -22.94 10.87
C GLU A 532 24.94 -22.31 10.92
N ALA A 533 24.70 -21.34 10.06
CA ALA A 533 23.38 -20.79 9.90
C ALA A 533 22.58 -21.79 9.07
N ILE A 534 21.60 -22.34 9.70
CA ILE A 534 20.73 -23.41 9.21
C ILE A 534 19.95 -23.01 7.97
N ASN A 535 19.96 -21.74 7.64
CA ASN A 535 19.20 -21.16 6.57
C ASN A 535 20.04 -20.71 5.36
N ASP A 536 21.30 -21.07 5.28
CA ASP A 536 22.17 -20.60 4.22
C ASP A 536 22.19 -21.55 3.03
N LEU A 537 21.94 -21.01 1.85
CA LEU A 537 22.02 -21.74 0.60
C LEU A 537 23.39 -21.61 -0.06
N GLN A 538 24.01 -20.43 0.04
CA GLN A 538 25.26 -20.09 -0.63
C GLN A 538 26.05 -19.08 0.19
N LYS A 539 27.38 -19.18 0.15
CA LYS A 539 28.33 -18.21 0.72
C LYS A 539 29.14 -17.58 -0.42
N ASP A 540 29.45 -16.30 -0.27
CA ASP A 540 30.42 -15.65 -1.15
C ASP A 540 31.84 -15.84 -0.64
N SER A 541 32.84 -15.25 -1.33
CA SER A 541 34.26 -15.32 -0.97
C SER A 541 34.59 -14.69 0.39
N GLN A 542 33.73 -13.81 0.90
CA GLN A 542 33.89 -13.14 2.20
C GLN A 542 33.10 -13.81 3.31
N GLY A 543 32.35 -14.89 3.00
CA GLY A 543 31.53 -15.62 3.96
C GLY A 543 30.16 -15.00 4.20
N ASN A 544 29.75 -13.97 3.43
CA ASN A 544 28.37 -13.46 3.43
C ASN A 544 27.42 -14.51 2.85
N ARG A 545 26.17 -14.49 3.26
CA ARG A 545 25.28 -15.63 3.07
C ARG A 545 24.00 -15.26 2.36
N LEU A 546 23.69 -15.97 1.28
CA LEU A 546 22.39 -15.91 0.64
C LEU A 546 21.36 -16.61 1.54
N MET A 547 20.37 -15.84 2.00
CA MET A 547 19.33 -16.34 2.91
C MET A 547 18.30 -17.17 2.15
N LYS A 548 17.72 -18.18 2.83
CA LYS A 548 16.61 -18.95 2.27
C LYS A 548 15.43 -18.06 1.91
N PRO A 549 14.67 -18.41 0.85
CA PRO A 549 13.41 -17.74 0.53
C PRO A 549 12.46 -17.74 1.72
N ILE A 550 11.76 -16.65 1.95
CA ILE A 550 10.59 -16.63 2.84
C ILE A 550 9.40 -17.07 1.99
N LEU A 551 8.78 -18.18 2.37
CA LEU A 551 7.54 -18.67 1.80
C LEU A 551 6.46 -18.55 2.88
N ASN A 552 5.42 -17.80 2.63
CA ASN A 552 4.26 -17.74 3.51
C ASN A 552 3.03 -18.14 2.70
N PHE A 553 2.39 -19.21 3.12
CA PHE A 553 1.16 -19.72 2.52
C PHE A 553 0.09 -19.77 3.60
N GLY A 554 -1.00 -19.04 3.40
CA GLY A 554 -2.10 -18.94 4.33
C GLY A 554 -3.44 -19.31 3.70
N LEU A 555 -4.30 -19.90 4.51
CA LEU A 555 -5.66 -20.27 4.18
C LEU A 555 -6.60 -19.66 5.21
N GLY A 556 -7.68 -19.04 4.74
CA GLY A 556 -8.74 -18.48 5.57
C GLY A 556 -10.10 -19.03 5.14
N PHE A 557 -10.93 -19.30 6.12
CA PHE A 557 -12.30 -19.70 5.91
C PHE A 557 -13.21 -18.89 6.84
N GLU A 558 -14.27 -18.29 6.28
CA GLU A 558 -15.26 -17.55 7.04
C GLU A 558 -16.66 -18.10 6.73
N TYR A 559 -17.45 -18.28 7.77
CA TYR A 559 -18.83 -18.71 7.66
C TYR A 559 -19.76 -17.66 8.25
N LEU A 560 -20.59 -17.05 7.39
CA LEU A 560 -21.62 -16.10 7.78
C LEU A 560 -22.81 -16.86 8.37
N ILE A 561 -22.84 -17.03 9.69
CA ILE A 561 -23.91 -17.70 10.43
C ILE A 561 -25.21 -16.89 10.29
N THR A 562 -25.10 -15.59 10.43
CA THR A 562 -26.17 -14.61 10.17
C THR A 562 -25.60 -13.43 9.39
N LYS A 563 -26.43 -12.45 9.02
CA LYS A 563 -25.93 -11.19 8.43
C LYS A 563 -25.03 -10.38 9.36
N GLN A 564 -25.04 -10.69 10.64
CA GLN A 564 -24.29 -9.97 11.68
C GLN A 564 -23.16 -10.80 12.28
N LEU A 565 -23.34 -12.11 12.40
CA LEU A 565 -22.41 -13.01 13.08
C LEU A 565 -21.68 -13.87 12.07
N THR A 566 -20.34 -13.82 12.11
CA THR A 566 -19.46 -14.64 11.28
C THR A 566 -18.50 -15.41 12.17
N ALA A 567 -18.31 -16.70 11.90
CA ALA A 567 -17.20 -17.48 12.44
C ALA A 567 -16.07 -17.53 11.43
N PHE A 568 -14.83 -17.47 11.88
CA PHE A 568 -13.66 -17.55 11.00
C PHE A 568 -12.61 -18.52 11.52
N PHE A 569 -11.86 -19.07 10.58
CA PHE A 569 -10.69 -19.91 10.83
C PHE A 569 -9.60 -19.51 9.84
N GLU A 570 -8.40 -19.23 10.33
CA GLU A 570 -7.25 -18.82 9.52
C GLU A 570 -6.04 -19.66 9.90
N VAL A 571 -5.28 -20.11 8.90
CA VAL A 571 -3.99 -20.79 9.10
C VAL A 571 -2.96 -20.09 8.24
N ASN A 572 -1.88 -19.65 8.85
CA ASN A 572 -0.75 -19.03 8.18
C ASN A 572 0.47 -19.91 8.27
N ASN A 573 1.38 -19.76 7.31
CA ASN A 573 2.60 -20.56 7.17
C ASN A 573 2.29 -22.08 7.19
N VAL A 574 1.32 -22.51 6.38
CA VAL A 574 0.88 -23.92 6.27
C VAL A 574 2.05 -24.87 5.95
N GLY A 575 3.07 -24.38 5.22
CA GLY A 575 4.29 -25.14 4.93
C GLY A 575 5.24 -25.32 6.10
N CYS A 576 4.92 -24.81 7.29
CA CYS A 576 5.78 -24.84 8.49
C CYS A 576 7.20 -24.38 8.19
N GLN A 577 7.39 -23.37 7.33
CA GLN A 577 8.70 -22.89 7.00
C GLN A 577 9.26 -22.01 8.10
N TYR A 578 10.46 -22.29 8.54
CA TYR A 578 11.25 -21.46 9.44
C TYR A 578 12.29 -20.70 8.61
N ALA A 579 11.91 -19.56 8.07
CA ALA A 579 12.81 -18.65 7.37
C ALA A 579 13.16 -17.48 8.28
N SER A 580 14.39 -17.00 8.18
CA SER A 580 14.80 -15.82 8.92
C SER A 580 14.45 -14.56 8.11
N THR A 581 13.74 -13.61 8.72
CA THR A 581 13.58 -12.27 8.16
C THR A 581 14.88 -11.49 8.23
N TYR A 582 15.50 -11.52 9.39
CA TYR A 582 16.84 -11.02 9.66
C TYR A 582 17.70 -12.17 10.20
N TYR A 583 19.02 -12.04 10.12
CA TYR A 583 19.94 -13.08 10.56
C TYR A 583 19.65 -13.49 12.01
N ASN A 584 19.44 -14.77 12.26
CA ASN A 584 19.01 -15.39 13.53
C ASN A 584 17.58 -15.06 14.00
N PHE A 585 16.81 -14.25 13.29
CA PHE A 585 15.42 -13.97 13.62
C PHE A 585 14.51 -14.82 12.73
N ASN A 586 14.27 -16.05 13.16
CA ASN A 586 13.39 -16.98 12.45
C ASN A 586 11.93 -16.62 12.67
N ASN A 587 11.15 -16.74 11.61
CA ASN A 587 9.69 -16.63 11.70
C ASN A 587 9.13 -17.78 12.54
N PHE A 588 7.97 -17.56 13.12
CA PHE A 588 7.21 -18.63 13.76
C PHE A 588 6.78 -19.66 12.71
N GLY A 589 6.65 -20.93 13.12
CA GLY A 589 6.12 -21.98 12.28
C GLY A 589 4.66 -21.77 11.94
N ILE A 590 3.89 -22.85 11.79
CA ILE A 590 2.46 -22.77 11.53
C ILE A 590 1.74 -21.98 12.62
N ASN A 591 0.84 -21.10 12.18
CA ASN A 591 -0.02 -20.30 13.05
C ASN A 591 -1.47 -20.55 12.64
N ALA A 592 -2.32 -20.94 13.58
CA ALA A 592 -3.74 -21.16 13.35
C ALA A 592 -4.56 -20.30 14.31
N LEU A 593 -5.58 -19.64 13.80
CA LEU A 593 -6.45 -18.73 14.53
C LEU A 593 -7.92 -19.08 14.27
N VAL A 594 -8.72 -19.14 15.32
CA VAL A 594 -10.17 -19.33 15.23
C VAL A 594 -10.87 -18.24 16.04
N GLY A 595 -12.03 -17.79 15.55
CA GLY A 595 -12.76 -16.76 16.27
C GLY A 595 -14.12 -16.44 15.67
N VAL A 596 -14.69 -15.38 16.19
CA VAL A 596 -15.99 -14.88 15.75
C VAL A 596 -15.92 -13.38 15.55
N SER A 597 -16.73 -12.87 14.61
CA SER A 597 -16.97 -11.45 14.44
C SER A 597 -18.46 -11.14 14.48
N TYR A 598 -18.79 -9.98 15.02
CA TYR A 598 -20.16 -9.51 15.14
C TYR A 598 -20.28 -8.05 14.70
N SER A 599 -21.19 -7.81 13.74
CA SER A 599 -21.49 -6.49 13.20
C SER A 599 -22.84 -6.01 13.72
N PHE A 600 -22.92 -4.78 14.26
CA PHE A 600 -24.15 -4.26 14.90
C PHE A 600 -24.32 -2.75 14.68
N GLY A 601 -25.46 -2.19 15.16
CA GLY A 601 -25.74 -0.76 15.04
C GLY A 601 -26.36 -0.37 13.70
N ASN A 602 -27.30 -1.18 13.23
CA ASN A 602 -28.09 -0.90 12.05
C ASN A 602 -29.23 0.09 12.40
N GLU A 603 -29.05 1.39 12.11
CA GLU A 603 -30.16 2.32 12.07
C GLU A 603 -30.57 2.55 10.61
N PRO A 604 -31.86 2.41 10.28
CA PRO A 604 -32.35 2.79 8.95
C PRO A 604 -32.03 4.26 8.72
N LEU A 605 -31.48 4.58 7.53
CA LEU A 605 -31.26 5.96 7.11
C LEU A 605 -32.60 6.71 7.24
N LYS A 606 -32.68 7.68 8.16
CA LYS A 606 -33.84 8.57 8.24
C LYS A 606 -34.03 9.18 6.86
N PRO A 607 -35.21 9.06 6.22
CA PRO A 607 -35.44 9.66 4.93
C PRO A 607 -35.16 11.16 5.05
N VAL A 608 -34.38 11.68 4.12
CA VAL A 608 -34.13 13.13 4.03
C VAL A 608 -35.49 13.79 3.92
N LYS A 609 -35.90 14.55 4.93
CA LYS A 609 -37.13 15.33 4.90
C LYS A 609 -36.98 16.29 3.70
N LYS A 610 -37.72 16.05 2.62
CA LYS A 610 -37.85 17.02 1.51
C LYS A 610 -38.29 18.33 2.17
N LYS A 611 -37.46 19.37 2.05
CA LYS A 611 -37.91 20.73 2.35
C LYS A 611 -39.17 20.95 1.50
N LYS A 612 -40.31 21.20 2.13
CA LYS A 612 -41.48 21.72 1.42
C LYS A 612 -41.02 22.99 0.74
N THR A 613 -41.01 22.99 -0.58
CA THR A 613 -40.95 24.23 -1.38
C THR A 613 -42.20 24.99 -0.97
N ILE A 614 -42.02 26.09 -0.28
CA ILE A 614 -43.11 27.09 -0.06
C ILE A 614 -43.27 27.73 -1.43
N GLU A 615 -44.44 27.54 -2.02
CA GLU A 615 -44.93 28.27 -3.21
C GLU A 615 -44.98 29.78 -2.92
#